data_9e61ae36aa0f0918667d3743565371b3
#
_entry.id   9e61ae36aa0f0918667d3743565371b3
#
_cell.length_a   1.000
_cell.length_b   1.000
_cell.length_c   1.000
_cell.angle_alpha   90.00
_cell.angle_beta   90.00
_cell.angle_gamma   90.00
#
_symmetry.space_group_name_H-M   'P 1'
#
loop_
_entity.id
_entity.type
_entity.pdbx_description
1 polymer ?
#
loop_
_entity_poly.entity_id
_entity_poly.type
_entity_poly.pdbx_seq_one_letter_code
_entity_poly.pdbx_strand_id
1 'polypeptide(L)'
;MTSGPDQKVSAPDLFSAPRSRNDVVTFLLVCAVVAASFLGRYSFDVAGFTVRWEQVAPVGFVGWLIVNPGSRLDLLRTLRHPVVLTFLAFIAWNAVSTVLFSPSLGKSVAILGWLTIDLLLLAGLMSLGARAVWAENIGIRFVVPWAFAGFAMYLIANRTGGGVSWGTNFDSLYDVYVTRLSATEANIYAAILVFWTLLLVARKGTDRRWMIAAAVTVPLGLIASQTRTAVFCMVMGLAVYVGYELVRRRRNPTPLRAFTFGPVAVVVGVLVAYGAATVLPDIGTERPSPSRHETAPEVRTDTSRPAQDKLGDIDFSGGTVGFRMAVAREAAEDIQGVHLWFGNGTNTFGLRHEQPGSPGVSGHIIMLPVQILYDAGIVGLAILSAFGAVVWRHVPWRRRPIAAAIAATFIAAATLTSMFWFSVVWIILASLLRPSSRDEGETGREAAQNVVEEHPSALETTGIERI
;
A
#
# COMPACT_ATOMS: atom_id res chain seq x y z
N MET A 1 -29.44 22.32 38.96
CA MET A 1 -28.80 21.47 37.93
C MET A 1 -27.32 21.76 37.97
N THR A 2 -26.56 21.01 38.75
CA THR A 2 -25.12 21.14 38.94
C THR A 2 -24.44 20.34 37.81
N SER A 3 -23.76 21.07 36.94
CA SER A 3 -22.90 20.51 35.90
C SER A 3 -21.78 19.70 36.57
N GLY A 4 -21.85 18.37 36.43
CA GLY A 4 -20.80 17.49 36.91
C GLY A 4 -19.45 17.80 36.16
N PRO A 5 -18.32 17.53 36.82
CA PRO A 5 -17.01 17.86 36.25
C PRO A 5 -16.82 17.10 34.95
N ASP A 6 -16.45 17.85 33.87
CA ASP A 6 -16.01 17.33 32.60
C ASP A 6 -14.93 16.27 32.84
N GLN A 7 -15.29 15.00 32.79
CA GLN A 7 -14.32 13.93 32.68
C GLN A 7 -13.56 14.15 31.36
N LYS A 8 -12.40 14.78 31.45
CA LYS A 8 -11.41 14.76 30.38
C LYS A 8 -11.13 13.29 30.08
N VAL A 9 -11.82 12.76 29.06
CA VAL A 9 -11.48 11.48 28.48
C VAL A 9 -10.04 11.65 27.99
N SER A 10 -9.10 11.15 28.78
CA SER A 10 -7.69 11.09 28.39
C SER A 10 -7.63 10.44 27.02
N ALA A 11 -6.92 11.10 26.08
CA ALA A 11 -6.68 10.53 24.77
C ALA A 11 -6.20 9.09 24.97
N PRO A 12 -6.76 8.09 24.27
CA PRO A 12 -6.33 6.71 24.44
C PRO A 12 -4.83 6.67 24.25
N ASP A 13 -4.12 6.17 25.25
CA ASP A 13 -2.67 6.05 25.24
C ASP A 13 -2.24 5.45 23.92
N LEU A 14 -1.40 6.19 23.18
CA LEU A 14 -0.91 5.87 21.82
C LEU A 14 -0.19 4.53 21.76
N PHE A 15 0.11 3.97 22.91
CA PHE A 15 0.55 2.61 23.18
C PHE A 15 -0.20 2.09 24.41
N SER A 16 -1.24 1.32 24.20
CA SER A 16 -1.49 0.29 25.21
C SER A 16 -0.22 -0.57 25.21
N ALA A 17 0.67 -0.34 26.17
CA ALA A 17 1.90 -1.08 26.30
C ALA A 17 1.58 -2.58 26.26
N PRO A 18 2.39 -3.39 25.54
CA PRO A 18 2.16 -4.82 25.51
C PRO A 18 2.10 -5.35 26.93
N ARG A 19 0.98 -5.98 27.28
CA ARG A 19 0.67 -6.40 28.67
C ARG A 19 1.28 -7.76 29.01
N SER A 20 1.67 -8.53 28.02
CA SER A 20 2.22 -9.85 28.17
C SER A 20 3.46 -10.05 27.28
N ARG A 21 4.28 -11.06 27.58
CA ARG A 21 5.41 -11.45 26.72
C ARG A 21 4.97 -11.74 25.28
N ASN A 22 3.82 -12.38 25.10
CA ASN A 22 3.27 -12.68 23.78
C ASN A 22 2.86 -11.41 23.02
N ASP A 23 2.33 -10.40 23.72
CA ASP A 23 2.02 -9.11 23.11
C ASP A 23 3.30 -8.38 22.67
N VAL A 24 4.40 -8.46 23.44
CA VAL A 24 5.70 -7.88 23.05
C VAL A 24 6.20 -8.53 21.78
N VAL A 25 6.21 -9.85 21.70
CA VAL A 25 6.64 -10.57 20.49
C VAL A 25 5.76 -10.23 19.30
N THR A 26 4.43 -10.22 19.47
CA THR A 26 3.49 -9.85 18.42
C THR A 26 3.73 -8.42 17.95
N PHE A 27 3.95 -7.48 18.87
CA PHE A 27 4.27 -6.09 18.55
C PHE A 27 5.56 -5.96 17.73
N LEU A 28 6.64 -6.66 18.14
CA LEU A 28 7.92 -6.66 17.41
C LEU A 28 7.77 -7.24 16.01
N LEU A 29 6.97 -8.30 15.84
CA LEU A 29 6.69 -8.88 14.53
C LEU A 29 5.86 -7.93 13.65
N VAL A 30 4.89 -7.20 14.21
CA VAL A 30 4.16 -6.14 13.49
C VAL A 30 5.13 -5.02 13.09
N CYS A 31 6.05 -4.63 13.96
CA CYS A 31 7.11 -3.68 13.61
C CYS A 31 7.96 -4.18 12.44
N ALA A 32 8.37 -5.46 12.48
CA ALA A 32 9.14 -6.07 11.40
C ALA A 32 8.37 -6.11 10.07
N VAL A 33 7.08 -6.47 10.10
CA VAL A 33 6.21 -6.48 8.90
C VAL A 33 6.09 -5.08 8.30
N VAL A 34 5.80 -4.07 9.13
CA VAL A 34 5.68 -2.69 8.64
C VAL A 34 7.02 -2.19 8.12
N ALA A 35 8.13 -2.41 8.83
CA ALA A 35 9.46 -2.02 8.37
C ALA A 35 9.83 -2.73 7.05
N ALA A 36 9.54 -4.03 6.92
CA ALA A 36 9.79 -4.80 5.71
C ALA A 36 9.00 -4.26 4.49
N SER A 37 7.79 -3.71 4.69
CA SER A 37 7.01 -3.10 3.62
C SER A 37 7.66 -1.85 3.01
N PHE A 38 8.60 -1.23 3.71
CA PHE A 38 9.45 -0.15 3.18
C PHE A 38 10.74 -0.67 2.51
N LEU A 39 11.03 -1.98 2.59
CA LEU A 39 12.26 -2.62 2.11
C LEU A 39 12.05 -3.45 0.83
N GLY A 40 11.01 -3.17 0.04
CA GLY A 40 10.60 -3.97 -1.11
C GLY A 40 11.67 -4.25 -2.18
N ARG A 41 12.76 -3.45 -2.20
CA ARG A 41 13.90 -3.67 -3.10
C ARG A 41 14.82 -4.81 -2.66
N TYR A 42 14.95 -5.00 -1.36
CA TYR A 42 15.90 -5.97 -0.83
C TYR A 42 15.33 -7.38 -0.97
N SER A 43 16.00 -8.16 -1.80
CA SER A 43 15.63 -9.52 -2.13
C SER A 43 16.86 -10.43 -2.13
N PHE A 44 16.61 -11.71 -2.03
CA PHE A 44 17.60 -12.76 -2.19
C PHE A 44 16.97 -13.89 -2.99
N ASP A 45 17.80 -14.63 -3.71
CA ASP A 45 17.32 -15.73 -4.55
C ASP A 45 17.35 -17.04 -3.77
N VAL A 46 16.21 -17.75 -3.79
CA VAL A 46 16.05 -19.09 -3.21
C VAL A 46 15.52 -20.02 -4.28
N ALA A 47 16.33 -21.01 -4.65
CA ALA A 47 15.96 -22.01 -5.66
C ALA A 47 15.44 -21.42 -6.97
N GLY A 48 16.03 -20.29 -7.42
CA GLY A 48 15.63 -19.59 -8.65
C GLY A 48 14.43 -18.66 -8.49
N PHE A 49 13.94 -18.45 -7.28
CA PHE A 49 12.87 -17.48 -6.97
C PHE A 49 13.45 -16.30 -6.19
N THR A 50 13.13 -15.10 -6.64
CA THR A 50 13.47 -13.88 -5.91
C THR A 50 12.50 -13.68 -4.75
N VAL A 51 12.98 -13.79 -3.51
CA VAL A 51 12.23 -13.60 -2.26
C VAL A 51 12.59 -12.24 -1.67
N ARG A 52 11.59 -11.44 -1.31
CA ARG A 52 11.77 -10.10 -0.73
C ARG A 52 11.51 -10.13 0.78
N TRP A 53 12.15 -9.23 1.52
CA TRP A 53 11.92 -9.09 2.96
C TRP A 53 10.45 -8.81 3.30
N GLU A 54 9.74 -8.08 2.44
CA GLU A 54 8.30 -7.83 2.58
C GLU A 54 7.44 -9.09 2.50
N GLN A 55 8.00 -10.24 2.07
CA GLN A 55 7.33 -11.56 2.06
C GLN A 55 7.76 -12.41 3.26
N VAL A 56 9.03 -12.31 3.65
CA VAL A 56 9.57 -13.09 4.78
C VAL A 56 8.97 -12.66 6.12
N ALA A 57 8.87 -11.35 6.35
CA ALA A 57 8.34 -10.84 7.61
C ALA A 57 6.87 -11.23 7.85
N PRO A 58 5.94 -11.15 6.87
CA PRO A 58 4.60 -11.70 6.99
C PRO A 58 4.55 -13.19 7.30
N VAL A 59 5.40 -14.01 6.65
CA VAL A 59 5.46 -15.46 6.93
C VAL A 59 5.86 -15.70 8.39
N GLY A 60 6.89 -15.02 8.88
CA GLY A 60 7.30 -15.10 10.28
C GLY A 60 6.21 -14.66 11.25
N PHE A 61 5.53 -13.57 10.94
CA PHE A 61 4.41 -13.05 11.74
C PHE A 61 3.23 -14.04 11.80
N VAL A 62 2.79 -14.56 10.65
CA VAL A 62 1.69 -15.53 10.60
C VAL A 62 2.10 -16.86 11.27
N GLY A 63 3.35 -17.31 11.06
CA GLY A 63 3.90 -18.47 11.74
C GLY A 63 3.80 -18.33 13.27
N TRP A 64 4.13 -17.17 13.82
CA TRP A 64 3.95 -16.86 15.23
C TRP A 64 2.49 -16.95 15.69
N LEU A 65 1.55 -16.37 14.90
CA LEU A 65 0.12 -16.44 15.24
C LEU A 65 -0.41 -17.87 15.27
N ILE A 66 0.12 -18.75 14.42
CA ILE A 66 -0.26 -20.18 14.37
C ILE A 66 0.27 -20.92 15.60
N VAL A 67 1.51 -20.64 15.99
CA VAL A 67 2.16 -21.30 17.14
C VAL A 67 1.55 -20.83 18.47
N ASN A 68 1.09 -19.59 18.56
CA ASN A 68 0.45 -19.05 19.77
C ASN A 68 -1.03 -19.48 19.85
N PRO A 69 -1.44 -20.34 20.82
CA PRO A 69 -2.79 -20.90 20.86
C PRO A 69 -3.91 -19.87 20.92
N GLY A 70 -3.73 -18.76 21.66
CA GLY A 70 -4.71 -17.69 21.73
C GLY A 70 -4.92 -16.99 20.38
N SER A 71 -3.85 -16.60 19.72
CA SER A 71 -3.90 -15.93 18.42
C SER A 71 -4.35 -16.86 17.30
N ARG A 72 -4.03 -18.16 17.40
CA ARG A 72 -4.43 -19.16 16.40
C ARG A 72 -5.94 -19.24 16.21
N LEU A 73 -6.71 -19.24 17.29
CA LEU A 73 -8.18 -19.29 17.21
C LEU A 73 -8.74 -18.04 16.55
N ASP A 74 -8.20 -16.86 16.84
CA ASP A 74 -8.63 -15.61 16.22
C ASP A 74 -8.24 -15.57 14.73
N LEU A 75 -7.07 -16.06 14.37
CA LEU A 75 -6.65 -16.22 12.98
C LEU A 75 -7.60 -17.16 12.23
N LEU A 76 -7.93 -18.34 12.79
CA LEU A 76 -8.84 -19.30 12.16
C LEU A 76 -10.25 -18.74 11.97
N ARG A 77 -10.75 -17.94 12.94
CA ARG A 77 -12.02 -17.21 12.78
C ARG A 77 -11.93 -16.18 11.65
N THR A 78 -10.82 -15.44 11.60
CA THR A 78 -10.59 -14.42 10.58
C THR A 78 -10.46 -15.02 9.18
N LEU A 79 -9.90 -16.21 9.02
CA LEU A 79 -9.85 -16.90 7.73
C LEU A 79 -11.26 -17.20 7.16
N ARG A 80 -12.29 -17.24 8.00
CA ARG A 80 -13.70 -17.37 7.58
C ARG A 80 -14.39 -16.04 7.31
N HIS A 81 -13.68 -14.92 7.51
CA HIS A 81 -14.24 -13.59 7.28
C HIS A 81 -14.53 -13.36 5.79
N PRO A 82 -15.69 -12.76 5.39
CA PRO A 82 -16.06 -12.58 3.99
C PRO A 82 -14.99 -11.90 3.13
N VAL A 83 -14.27 -10.91 3.68
CA VAL A 83 -13.16 -10.22 3.01
C VAL A 83 -12.06 -11.22 2.63
N VAL A 84 -11.65 -12.08 3.57
CA VAL A 84 -10.59 -13.08 3.37
C VAL A 84 -11.05 -14.13 2.36
N LEU A 85 -12.28 -14.64 2.50
CA LEU A 85 -12.85 -15.65 1.59
C LEU A 85 -12.98 -15.13 0.16
N THR A 86 -13.40 -13.87 -0.03
CA THR A 86 -13.54 -13.30 -1.37
C THR A 86 -12.19 -13.12 -2.04
N PHE A 87 -11.15 -12.74 -1.28
CA PHE A 87 -9.80 -12.66 -1.82
C PHE A 87 -9.19 -14.05 -2.08
N LEU A 88 -9.47 -15.02 -1.22
CA LEU A 88 -9.11 -16.42 -1.48
C LEU A 88 -9.76 -16.95 -2.77
N ALA A 89 -11.02 -16.60 -3.02
CA ALA A 89 -11.69 -16.95 -4.28
C ALA A 89 -11.00 -16.33 -5.50
N PHE A 90 -10.50 -15.09 -5.38
CA PHE A 90 -9.69 -14.45 -6.42
C PHE A 90 -8.38 -15.20 -6.67
N ILE A 91 -7.67 -15.60 -5.61
CA ILE A 91 -6.42 -16.38 -5.72
C ILE A 91 -6.71 -17.76 -6.36
N ALA A 92 -7.77 -18.44 -5.91
CA ALA A 92 -8.17 -19.73 -6.46
C ALA A 92 -8.53 -19.64 -7.95
N TRP A 93 -9.24 -18.59 -8.36
CA TRP A 93 -9.52 -18.34 -9.77
C TRP A 93 -8.26 -18.12 -10.60
N ASN A 94 -7.32 -17.29 -10.10
CA ASN A 94 -6.02 -17.09 -10.75
C ASN A 94 -5.23 -18.41 -10.86
N ALA A 95 -5.32 -19.27 -9.84
CA ALA A 95 -4.70 -20.61 -9.91
C ALA A 95 -5.33 -21.47 -11.00
N VAL A 96 -6.66 -21.47 -11.14
CA VAL A 96 -7.36 -22.17 -12.24
C VAL A 96 -6.92 -21.64 -13.60
N SER A 97 -6.94 -20.31 -13.80
CA SER A 97 -6.45 -19.69 -15.03
C SER A 97 -4.98 -20.07 -15.34
N THR A 98 -4.14 -20.06 -14.32
CA THR A 98 -2.72 -20.42 -14.44
C THR A 98 -2.53 -21.88 -14.85
N VAL A 99 -3.23 -22.81 -14.23
CA VAL A 99 -3.14 -24.25 -14.56
C VAL A 99 -3.59 -24.52 -15.99
N LEU A 100 -4.61 -23.81 -16.46
CA LEU A 100 -5.19 -24.03 -17.78
C LEU A 100 -4.38 -23.38 -18.91
N PHE A 101 -3.78 -22.20 -18.67
CA PHE A 101 -3.29 -21.37 -19.76
C PHE A 101 -1.85 -20.86 -19.59
N SER A 102 -1.19 -21.09 -18.46
CA SER A 102 0.19 -20.59 -18.28
C SER A 102 1.21 -21.46 -19.07
N PRO A 103 2.08 -20.85 -19.86
CA PRO A 103 3.17 -21.56 -20.54
C PRO A 103 4.30 -21.96 -19.56
N SER A 104 4.35 -21.39 -18.35
CA SER A 104 5.34 -21.70 -17.31
C SER A 104 4.70 -21.66 -15.92
N LEU A 105 4.30 -22.82 -15.43
CA LEU A 105 3.72 -22.96 -14.09
C LEU A 105 4.62 -22.42 -12.99
N GLY A 106 5.94 -22.64 -13.07
CA GLY A 106 6.89 -22.23 -12.02
C GLY A 106 6.87 -20.72 -11.77
N LYS A 107 6.97 -19.91 -12.82
CA LYS A 107 6.95 -18.44 -12.71
C LYS A 107 5.59 -17.92 -12.21
N SER A 108 4.48 -18.51 -12.66
CA SER A 108 3.14 -18.11 -12.26
C SER A 108 2.83 -18.50 -10.82
N VAL A 109 3.28 -19.69 -10.35
CA VAL A 109 3.09 -20.15 -8.97
C VAL A 109 3.79 -19.24 -7.97
N ALA A 110 4.95 -18.66 -8.32
CA ALA A 110 5.62 -17.69 -7.45
C ALA A 110 4.74 -16.48 -7.13
N ILE A 111 4.04 -15.93 -8.13
CA ILE A 111 3.13 -14.80 -7.94
C ILE A 111 1.89 -15.22 -7.14
N LEU A 112 1.33 -16.39 -7.39
CA LEU A 112 0.24 -16.93 -6.57
C LEU A 112 0.67 -17.12 -5.11
N GLY A 113 1.92 -17.53 -4.88
CA GLY A 113 2.53 -17.58 -3.56
C GLY A 113 2.58 -16.21 -2.89
N TRP A 114 2.96 -15.15 -3.61
CA TRP A 114 2.95 -13.78 -3.08
C TRP A 114 1.55 -13.33 -2.69
N LEU A 115 0.55 -13.53 -3.54
CA LEU A 115 -0.85 -13.22 -3.21
C LEU A 115 -1.33 -13.99 -1.99
N THR A 116 -0.88 -15.23 -1.82
CA THR A 116 -1.22 -16.05 -0.64
C THR A 116 -0.58 -15.48 0.62
N ILE A 117 0.68 -15.03 0.55
CA ILE A 117 1.37 -14.36 1.67
C ILE A 117 0.63 -13.07 2.04
N ASP A 118 0.21 -12.28 1.06
CA ASP A 118 -0.55 -11.04 1.27
C ASP A 118 -1.94 -11.31 1.89
N LEU A 119 -2.63 -12.37 1.45
CA LEU A 119 -3.87 -12.83 2.08
C LEU A 119 -3.65 -13.22 3.55
N LEU A 120 -2.60 -13.97 3.84
CA LEU A 120 -2.27 -14.38 5.20
C LEU A 120 -1.86 -13.19 6.05
N LEU A 121 -1.14 -12.22 5.49
CA LEU A 121 -0.81 -10.96 6.15
C LEU A 121 -2.08 -10.17 6.51
N LEU A 122 -3.00 -10.00 5.55
CA LEU A 122 -4.28 -9.35 5.78
C LEU A 122 -5.06 -10.04 6.91
N ALA A 123 -5.22 -11.37 6.82
CA ALA A 123 -5.91 -12.16 7.84
C ALA A 123 -5.24 -12.08 9.20
N GLY A 124 -3.90 -12.16 9.24
CA GLY A 124 -3.11 -12.06 10.46
C GLY A 124 -3.28 -10.69 11.15
N LEU A 125 -3.21 -9.59 10.39
CA LEU A 125 -3.41 -8.25 10.95
C LEU A 125 -4.88 -8.03 11.39
N MET A 126 -5.86 -8.52 10.64
CA MET A 126 -7.27 -8.46 11.03
C MET A 126 -7.53 -9.25 12.31
N SER A 127 -6.87 -10.39 12.52
CA SER A 127 -7.04 -11.22 13.73
C SER A 127 -6.53 -10.55 15.01
N LEU A 128 -5.70 -9.50 14.88
CA LEU A 128 -5.26 -8.70 16.02
C LEU A 128 -6.37 -7.80 16.61
N GLY A 129 -7.49 -7.59 15.90
CA GLY A 129 -8.58 -6.72 16.32
C GLY A 129 -8.10 -5.30 16.63
N ALA A 130 -8.34 -4.79 17.84
CA ALA A 130 -7.90 -3.46 18.25
C ALA A 130 -6.38 -3.26 18.18
N ARG A 131 -5.58 -4.31 18.41
CA ARG A 131 -4.10 -4.28 18.34
C ARG A 131 -3.55 -4.00 16.94
N ALA A 132 -4.34 -4.16 15.88
CA ALA A 132 -3.97 -3.76 14.52
C ALA A 132 -3.62 -2.25 14.40
N VAL A 133 -3.99 -1.43 15.41
CA VAL A 133 -3.54 -0.04 15.54
C VAL A 133 -2.03 0.10 15.60
N TRP A 134 -1.32 -0.92 16.04
CA TRP A 134 0.15 -0.89 16.09
C TRP A 134 0.74 -0.71 14.68
N ALA A 135 0.25 -1.46 13.69
CA ALA A 135 0.72 -1.33 12.31
C ALA A 135 0.50 0.10 11.76
N GLU A 136 -0.70 0.67 11.99
CA GLU A 136 -1.03 2.04 11.60
C GLU A 136 -0.11 3.06 12.29
N ASN A 137 0.11 2.91 13.60
CA ASN A 137 0.96 3.82 14.38
C ASN A 137 2.41 3.82 13.92
N ILE A 138 2.96 2.63 13.64
CA ILE A 138 4.34 2.46 13.20
C ILE A 138 4.50 3.07 11.80
N GLY A 139 3.63 2.72 10.85
CA GLY A 139 3.70 3.23 9.48
C GLY A 139 3.59 4.76 9.40
N ILE A 140 2.64 5.35 10.14
CA ILE A 140 2.49 6.82 10.23
C ILE A 140 3.75 7.49 10.79
N ARG A 141 4.43 6.86 11.77
CA ARG A 141 5.67 7.42 12.32
C ARG A 141 6.86 7.24 11.39
N PHE A 142 6.87 6.19 10.58
CA PHE A 142 7.94 5.94 9.62
C PHE A 142 7.89 6.87 8.41
N VAL A 143 6.71 7.35 8.01
CA VAL A 143 6.56 8.13 6.77
C VAL A 143 7.36 9.42 6.76
N VAL A 144 7.44 10.14 7.89
CA VAL A 144 8.15 11.41 8.00
C VAL A 144 9.67 11.24 7.84
N PRO A 145 10.35 10.42 8.65
CA PRO A 145 11.79 10.22 8.50
C PRO A 145 12.13 9.58 7.16
N TRP A 146 11.26 8.73 6.61
CA TRP A 146 11.50 8.09 5.32
C TRP A 146 11.37 9.07 4.15
N ALA A 147 10.40 9.98 4.19
CA ALA A 147 10.28 11.07 3.23
C ALA A 147 11.48 12.02 3.29
N PHE A 148 11.92 12.37 4.50
CA PHE A 148 13.10 13.20 4.71
C PHE A 148 14.38 12.53 4.19
N ALA A 149 14.59 11.25 4.50
CA ALA A 149 15.74 10.49 4.01
C ALA A 149 15.74 10.42 2.47
N GLY A 150 14.58 10.21 1.85
CA GLY A 150 14.45 10.23 0.39
C GLY A 150 14.85 11.57 -0.23
N PHE A 151 14.40 12.66 0.35
CA PHE A 151 14.76 14.00 -0.12
C PHE A 151 16.26 14.29 0.08
N ALA A 152 16.83 13.92 1.23
CA ALA A 152 18.26 14.07 1.49
C ALA A 152 19.11 13.30 0.48
N MET A 153 18.73 12.07 0.16
CA MET A 153 19.40 11.23 -0.85
C MET A 153 19.30 11.84 -2.25
N TYR A 154 18.13 12.38 -2.60
CA TYR A 154 17.95 13.12 -3.86
C TYR A 154 18.92 14.32 -3.95
N LEU A 155 19.01 15.13 -2.91
CA LEU A 155 19.92 16.29 -2.88
C LEU A 155 21.39 15.88 -2.98
N ILE A 156 21.80 14.86 -2.22
CA ILE A 156 23.19 14.35 -2.25
C ILE A 156 23.52 13.86 -3.66
N ALA A 157 22.71 12.98 -4.24
CA ALA A 157 22.97 12.41 -5.55
C ALA A 157 23.08 13.48 -6.65
N ASN A 158 22.15 14.45 -6.67
CA ASN A 158 22.15 15.47 -7.72
C ASN A 158 23.24 16.52 -7.51
N ARG A 159 23.69 16.79 -6.28
CA ARG A 159 24.83 17.70 -6.02
C ARG A 159 26.19 17.08 -6.27
N THR A 160 26.34 15.79 -5.99
CA THR A 160 27.62 15.09 -6.19
C THR A 160 27.79 14.55 -7.61
N GLY A 161 26.72 14.56 -8.43
CA GLY A 161 26.70 13.90 -9.74
C GLY A 161 26.82 12.37 -9.66
N GLY A 162 26.76 11.80 -8.45
CA GLY A 162 26.93 10.37 -8.18
C GLY A 162 25.70 9.79 -7.47
N GLY A 163 24.99 8.85 -8.14
CA GLY A 163 23.87 8.17 -7.54
C GLY A 163 24.29 7.23 -6.42
N VAL A 164 23.47 7.17 -5.38
CA VAL A 164 23.61 6.19 -4.31
C VAL A 164 22.83 4.93 -4.73
N SER A 165 23.55 3.90 -5.10
CA SER A 165 22.99 2.68 -5.73
C SER A 165 21.82 2.03 -4.99
N TRP A 166 21.79 2.15 -3.66
CA TRP A 166 20.71 1.61 -2.84
C TRP A 166 19.51 2.56 -2.65
N GLY A 167 19.64 3.86 -2.95
CA GLY A 167 18.63 4.86 -2.64
C GLY A 167 18.15 5.70 -3.81
N THR A 168 18.91 5.75 -4.91
CA THR A 168 18.60 6.57 -6.09
C THR A 168 18.69 5.78 -7.38
N ASN A 169 17.99 6.27 -8.42
CA ASN A 169 18.12 5.86 -9.81
C ASN A 169 18.42 7.08 -10.66
N PHE A 170 19.19 6.93 -11.71
CA PHE A 170 19.33 7.95 -12.73
C PHE A 170 18.16 7.84 -13.72
N ASP A 171 17.43 8.93 -13.88
CA ASP A 171 16.37 9.06 -14.87
C ASP A 171 16.94 9.79 -16.08
N SER A 172 17.22 9.05 -17.14
CA SER A 172 17.83 9.57 -18.38
C SER A 172 16.88 10.50 -19.15
N LEU A 173 15.57 10.42 -18.92
CA LEU A 173 14.60 11.29 -19.60
C LEU A 173 14.67 12.73 -19.06
N TYR A 174 14.91 12.88 -17.78
CA TYR A 174 15.00 14.19 -17.11
C TYR A 174 16.44 14.55 -16.72
N ASP A 175 17.40 13.70 -17.04
CA ASP A 175 18.81 13.86 -16.68
C ASP A 175 19.01 14.18 -15.19
N VAL A 176 18.33 13.44 -14.31
CA VAL A 176 18.30 13.67 -12.86
C VAL A 176 18.30 12.36 -12.09
N TYR A 177 18.94 12.34 -10.91
CA TYR A 177 18.77 11.24 -9.97
C TYR A 177 17.43 11.36 -9.25
N VAL A 178 16.61 10.33 -9.33
CA VAL A 178 15.36 10.23 -8.59
C VAL A 178 15.50 9.31 -7.38
N THR A 179 14.82 9.64 -6.28
CA THR A 179 14.87 8.79 -5.10
C THR A 179 13.86 7.66 -5.19
N ARG A 180 14.27 6.51 -4.72
CA ARG A 180 13.41 5.34 -4.45
C ARG A 180 13.65 4.78 -3.05
N LEU A 181 14.73 5.21 -2.39
CA LEU A 181 15.25 4.61 -1.15
C LEU A 181 15.30 3.09 -1.26
N SER A 182 14.70 2.41 -0.29
CA SER A 182 14.57 0.96 -0.21
C SER A 182 13.36 0.39 -0.98
N ALA A 183 12.55 1.23 -1.64
CA ALA A 183 11.49 0.76 -2.53
C ALA A 183 12.06 0.25 -3.86
N THR A 184 11.32 -0.59 -4.56
CA THR A 184 11.74 -1.15 -5.85
C THR A 184 11.89 -0.07 -6.91
N GLU A 185 10.95 0.89 -6.92
CA GLU A 185 10.86 1.98 -7.89
C GLU A 185 10.46 3.29 -7.21
N ALA A 186 10.76 4.42 -7.86
CA ALA A 186 10.38 5.75 -7.39
C ALA A 186 8.84 5.91 -7.27
N ASN A 187 8.08 5.33 -8.19
CA ASN A 187 6.61 5.33 -8.15
C ASN A 187 6.06 4.65 -6.89
N ILE A 188 6.66 3.52 -6.50
CA ILE A 188 6.25 2.75 -5.32
C ILE A 188 6.62 3.52 -4.05
N TYR A 189 7.83 4.10 -4.00
CA TYR A 189 8.24 5.00 -2.93
C TYR A 189 7.22 6.13 -2.72
N ALA A 190 6.86 6.83 -3.81
CA ALA A 190 5.92 7.93 -3.76
C ALA A 190 4.51 7.49 -3.31
N ALA A 191 4.04 6.34 -3.80
CA ALA A 191 2.73 5.82 -3.43
C ALA A 191 2.65 5.38 -1.95
N ILE A 192 3.72 4.79 -1.41
CA ILE A 192 3.82 4.51 0.04
C ILE A 192 3.68 5.81 0.84
N LEU A 193 4.36 6.89 0.43
CA LEU A 193 4.22 8.20 1.07
C LEU A 193 2.78 8.70 1.04
N VAL A 194 2.11 8.59 -0.12
CA VAL A 194 0.72 9.04 -0.27
C VAL A 194 -0.22 8.29 0.66
N PHE A 195 -0.16 6.96 0.68
CA PHE A 195 -1.08 6.15 1.49
C PHE A 195 -0.91 6.41 3.00
N TRP A 196 0.33 6.41 3.51
CA TRP A 196 0.57 6.66 4.92
C TRP A 196 0.23 8.10 5.32
N THR A 197 0.42 9.08 4.41
CA THR A 197 0.03 10.46 4.67
C THR A 197 -1.48 10.62 4.75
N LEU A 198 -2.24 9.96 3.89
CA LEU A 198 -3.70 9.97 3.97
C LEU A 198 -4.19 9.41 5.31
N LEU A 199 -3.62 8.31 5.78
CA LEU A 199 -3.93 7.75 7.11
C LEU A 199 -3.56 8.72 8.23
N LEU A 200 -2.38 9.36 8.14
CA LEU A 200 -1.93 10.37 9.11
C LEU A 200 -2.91 11.54 9.21
N VAL A 201 -3.30 12.10 8.06
CA VAL A 201 -4.23 13.24 7.95
C VAL A 201 -5.61 12.91 8.53
N ALA A 202 -6.10 11.68 8.29
CA ALA A 202 -7.39 11.25 8.78
C ALA A 202 -7.42 10.93 10.28
N ARG A 203 -6.25 10.80 10.89
CA ARG A 203 -6.13 10.41 12.30
C ARG A 203 -6.44 11.56 13.23
N LYS A 204 -7.42 11.37 14.11
CA LYS A 204 -7.74 12.34 15.18
C LYS A 204 -6.70 12.26 16.30
N GLY A 205 -6.31 13.43 16.84
CA GLY A 205 -5.38 13.50 17.98
C GLY A 205 -3.90 13.35 17.61
N THR A 206 -3.56 13.42 16.33
CA THR A 206 -2.15 13.50 15.90
C THR A 206 -1.51 14.78 16.46
N ASP A 207 -0.30 14.65 17.01
CA ASP A 207 0.48 15.81 17.46
C ASP A 207 0.65 16.79 16.29
N ARG A 208 0.34 18.07 16.55
CA ARG A 208 0.44 19.14 15.57
C ARG A 208 1.84 19.26 14.98
N ARG A 209 2.88 19.05 15.81
CA ARG A 209 4.28 19.09 15.36
C ARG A 209 4.56 18.01 14.33
N TRP A 210 4.05 16.80 14.56
CA TRP A 210 4.18 15.68 13.63
C TRP A 210 3.45 15.93 12.32
N MET A 211 2.27 16.53 12.38
CA MET A 211 1.51 16.91 11.18
C MET A 211 2.26 17.97 10.34
N ILE A 212 2.85 18.98 11.02
CA ILE A 212 3.68 19.99 10.34
C ILE A 212 4.90 19.34 9.70
N ALA A 213 5.59 18.46 10.44
CA ALA A 213 6.75 17.74 9.90
C ALA A 213 6.37 16.93 8.64
N ALA A 214 5.24 16.23 8.66
CA ALA A 214 4.75 15.51 7.49
C ALA A 214 4.37 16.45 6.33
N ALA A 215 3.72 17.59 6.62
CA ALA A 215 3.34 18.58 5.61
C ALA A 215 4.55 19.21 4.90
N VAL A 216 5.73 19.18 5.52
CA VAL A 216 6.99 19.64 4.92
C VAL A 216 7.72 18.49 4.22
N THR A 217 7.96 17.39 4.93
CA THR A 217 8.85 16.33 4.44
C THR A 217 8.23 15.47 3.33
N VAL A 218 6.92 15.20 3.39
CA VAL A 218 6.26 14.35 2.39
C VAL A 218 6.23 15.00 1.01
N PRO A 219 5.85 16.28 0.84
CA PRO A 219 5.97 16.95 -0.44
C PRO A 219 7.39 16.96 -1.01
N LEU A 220 8.39 17.20 -0.16
CA LEU A 220 9.80 17.13 -0.56
C LEU A 220 10.19 15.71 -1.05
N GLY A 221 9.74 14.67 -0.34
CA GLY A 221 9.93 13.29 -0.77
C GLY A 221 9.23 12.97 -2.10
N LEU A 222 8.03 13.52 -2.33
CA LEU A 222 7.31 13.38 -3.61
C LEU A 222 8.05 14.05 -4.76
N ILE A 223 8.58 15.27 -4.55
CA ILE A 223 9.43 15.95 -5.53
C ILE A 223 10.68 15.13 -5.83
N ALA A 224 11.34 14.63 -4.80
CA ALA A 224 12.55 13.81 -4.93
C ALA A 224 12.31 12.52 -5.73
N SER A 225 11.09 12.01 -5.76
CA SER A 225 10.71 10.85 -6.58
C SER A 225 10.45 11.20 -8.05
N GLN A 226 10.29 12.48 -8.39
CA GLN A 226 9.87 12.99 -9.71
C GLN A 226 8.56 12.36 -10.23
N THR A 227 7.75 11.80 -9.34
CA THR A 227 6.52 11.07 -9.69
C THR A 227 5.32 12.01 -9.69
N ARG A 228 5.04 12.65 -10.83
CA ARG A 228 3.89 13.57 -11.01
C ARG A 228 2.55 12.91 -10.67
N THR A 229 2.38 11.65 -11.04
CA THR A 229 1.19 10.86 -10.73
C THR A 229 0.91 10.77 -9.23
N ALA A 230 1.94 10.61 -8.40
CA ALA A 230 1.77 10.50 -6.95
C ALA A 230 1.24 11.81 -6.33
N VAL A 231 1.67 12.95 -6.87
CA VAL A 231 1.12 14.27 -6.46
C VAL A 231 -0.35 14.37 -6.83
N PHE A 232 -0.71 13.98 -8.05
CA PHE A 232 -2.11 13.93 -8.48
C PHE A 232 -2.93 13.01 -7.56
N CYS A 233 -2.45 11.79 -7.27
CA CYS A 233 -3.09 10.85 -6.36
C CYS A 233 -3.24 11.40 -4.93
N MET A 234 -2.24 12.14 -4.42
CA MET A 234 -2.32 12.79 -3.12
C MET A 234 -3.43 13.85 -3.09
N VAL A 235 -3.44 14.75 -4.06
CA VAL A 235 -4.44 15.83 -4.14
C VAL A 235 -5.84 15.23 -4.31
N MET A 236 -6.01 14.26 -5.18
CA MET A 236 -7.28 13.57 -5.39
C MET A 236 -7.76 12.86 -4.11
N GLY A 237 -6.87 12.11 -3.44
CA GLY A 237 -7.19 11.44 -2.18
C GLY A 237 -7.63 12.41 -1.09
N LEU A 238 -6.91 13.53 -0.94
CA LEU A 238 -7.29 14.60 0.01
C LEU A 238 -8.62 15.26 -0.36
N ALA A 239 -8.86 15.51 -1.65
CA ALA A 239 -10.13 16.09 -2.12
C ALA A 239 -11.32 15.16 -1.83
N VAL A 240 -11.17 13.86 -2.09
CA VAL A 240 -12.19 12.84 -1.77
C VAL A 240 -12.42 12.77 -0.25
N TYR A 241 -11.34 12.76 0.55
CA TYR A 241 -11.45 12.76 2.01
C TYR A 241 -12.24 13.96 2.53
N VAL A 242 -11.85 15.17 2.10
CA VAL A 242 -12.50 16.42 2.50
C VAL A 242 -13.94 16.46 2.01
N GLY A 243 -14.20 16.11 0.74
CA GLY A 243 -15.54 16.06 0.16
C GLY A 243 -16.47 15.13 0.95
N TYR A 244 -16.00 13.92 1.28
CA TYR A 244 -16.77 12.95 2.07
C TYR A 244 -17.06 13.48 3.49
N GLU A 245 -16.05 14.05 4.15
CA GLU A 245 -16.23 14.64 5.48
C GLU A 245 -17.18 15.84 5.47
N LEU A 246 -17.17 16.66 4.42
CA LEU A 246 -18.13 17.76 4.27
C LEU A 246 -19.57 17.25 4.11
N VAL A 247 -19.79 16.22 3.28
CA VAL A 247 -21.10 15.59 3.11
C VAL A 247 -21.58 14.97 4.43
N ARG A 248 -20.69 14.27 5.13
CA ARG A 248 -21.00 13.65 6.43
C ARG A 248 -21.43 14.69 7.48
N ARG A 249 -20.82 15.87 7.48
CA ARG A 249 -21.11 16.96 8.41
C ARG A 249 -22.46 17.63 8.21
N ARG A 250 -22.99 17.62 7.01
CA ARG A 250 -24.37 18.08 6.81
C ARG A 250 -25.36 17.30 7.65
N ARG A 251 -25.01 16.05 8.02
CA ARG A 251 -25.83 15.18 8.86
C ARG A 251 -25.47 15.25 10.35
N ASN A 252 -24.20 15.51 10.66
CA ASN A 252 -23.67 15.55 12.05
C ASN A 252 -22.68 16.71 12.18
N PRO A 253 -23.10 17.91 12.66
CA PRO A 253 -22.23 19.07 12.74
C PRO A 253 -21.08 18.86 13.74
N THR A 254 -19.86 18.86 13.26
CA THR A 254 -18.63 18.83 14.05
C THR A 254 -17.77 20.05 13.67
N PRO A 255 -16.94 20.62 14.58
CA PRO A 255 -16.18 21.84 14.27
C PRO A 255 -15.22 21.66 13.09
N LEU A 256 -15.23 22.58 12.14
CA LEU A 256 -14.44 22.56 10.90
C LEU A 256 -12.93 22.39 11.18
N ARG A 257 -12.44 23.08 12.22
CA ARG A 257 -10.99 23.08 12.55
C ARG A 257 -10.41 21.69 12.87
N ALA A 258 -11.26 20.76 13.28
CA ALA A 258 -10.79 19.43 13.71
C ALA A 258 -10.34 18.52 12.56
N PHE A 259 -10.71 18.82 11.29
CA PHE A 259 -10.39 17.93 10.16
C PHE A 259 -9.75 18.64 8.97
N THR A 260 -9.78 19.99 8.91
CA THR A 260 -9.24 20.74 7.77
C THR A 260 -7.76 21.02 7.90
N PHE A 261 -7.23 21.07 9.12
CA PHE A 261 -5.81 21.43 9.34
C PHE A 261 -4.85 20.47 8.62
N GLY A 262 -5.01 19.16 8.75
CA GLY A 262 -4.13 18.18 8.11
C GLY A 262 -4.14 18.27 6.58
N PRO A 263 -5.31 18.15 5.91
CA PRO A 263 -5.40 18.28 4.45
C PRO A 263 -4.84 19.60 3.95
N VAL A 264 -5.22 20.73 4.57
CA VAL A 264 -4.74 22.06 4.15
C VAL A 264 -3.23 22.18 4.32
N ALA A 265 -2.68 21.71 5.44
CA ALA A 265 -1.23 21.75 5.68
C ALA A 265 -0.45 20.95 4.61
N VAL A 266 -0.93 19.75 4.23
CA VAL A 266 -0.29 18.94 3.20
C VAL A 266 -0.44 19.58 1.80
N VAL A 267 -1.61 20.10 1.44
CA VAL A 267 -1.81 20.78 0.14
C VAL A 267 -0.92 22.03 0.05
N VAL A 268 -0.87 22.84 1.10
CA VAL A 268 0.02 24.02 1.14
C VAL A 268 1.48 23.58 1.03
N GLY A 269 1.89 22.53 1.76
CA GLY A 269 3.22 21.93 1.65
C GLY A 269 3.57 21.50 0.22
N VAL A 270 2.64 20.83 -0.48
CA VAL A 270 2.81 20.43 -1.89
C VAL A 270 2.97 21.68 -2.79
N LEU A 271 2.09 22.66 -2.64
CA LEU A 271 2.16 23.88 -3.47
C LEU A 271 3.46 24.66 -3.22
N VAL A 272 3.87 24.83 -1.96
CA VAL A 272 5.11 25.51 -1.61
C VAL A 272 6.32 24.74 -2.15
N ALA A 273 6.35 23.43 -1.98
CA ALA A 273 7.46 22.60 -2.44
C ALA A 273 7.59 22.63 -3.97
N TYR A 274 6.48 22.52 -4.71
CA TYR A 274 6.48 22.65 -6.16
C TYR A 274 6.78 24.08 -6.62
N GLY A 275 6.23 25.09 -5.97
CA GLY A 275 6.58 26.48 -6.24
C GLY A 275 8.07 26.75 -5.99
N ALA A 276 8.64 26.23 -4.91
CA ALA A 276 10.07 26.34 -4.66
C ALA A 276 10.89 25.60 -5.73
N ALA A 277 10.45 24.42 -6.19
CA ALA A 277 11.12 23.67 -7.23
C ALA A 277 11.11 24.38 -8.60
N THR A 278 10.12 25.24 -8.87
CA THR A 278 10.06 26.04 -10.11
C THR A 278 10.84 27.37 -10.02
N VAL A 279 11.00 27.91 -8.82
CA VAL A 279 11.66 29.22 -8.56
C VAL A 279 13.14 29.06 -8.19
N LEU A 280 13.51 27.92 -7.62
CA LEU A 280 14.93 27.60 -7.39
C LEU A 280 15.54 27.18 -8.75
N PRO A 281 16.14 28.15 -9.51
CA PRO A 281 16.78 27.77 -10.74
C PRO A 281 17.91 26.82 -10.40
N ASP A 282 17.92 25.70 -11.04
CA ASP A 282 19.11 24.91 -11.27
C ASP A 282 20.06 24.68 -10.07
N ILE A 283 19.48 24.21 -8.94
CA ILE A 283 20.31 23.55 -7.95
C ILE A 283 20.87 22.29 -8.61
N GLY A 284 21.77 22.45 -9.57
CA GLY A 284 22.39 21.34 -10.28
C GLY A 284 22.85 21.60 -11.70
N THR A 285 22.70 22.79 -12.28
CA THR A 285 23.04 23.02 -13.71
C THR A 285 24.49 23.37 -14.00
N GLU A 286 25.32 23.66 -13.02
CA GLU A 286 26.75 23.45 -13.23
C GLU A 286 27.11 21.99 -12.96
N ARG A 287 26.47 21.10 -13.70
CA ARG A 287 26.95 19.71 -13.76
C ARG A 287 28.30 19.73 -14.44
N PRO A 288 29.36 19.19 -13.83
CA PRO A 288 30.38 18.58 -14.64
C PRO A 288 29.62 17.57 -15.50
N SER A 289 29.58 17.81 -16.82
CA SER A 289 29.16 16.77 -17.76
C SER A 289 29.73 15.47 -17.22
N PRO A 290 28.91 14.42 -16.98
CA PRO A 290 29.48 13.18 -16.49
C PRO A 290 30.65 12.93 -17.42
N SER A 291 31.86 13.16 -16.89
CA SER A 291 33.09 12.86 -17.64
C SER A 291 32.81 11.44 -18.06
N ARG A 292 32.61 11.24 -19.37
CA ARG A 292 32.60 9.91 -19.94
C ARG A 292 33.77 9.24 -19.26
N HIS A 293 33.50 8.44 -18.25
CA HIS A 293 34.47 7.49 -17.79
C HIS A 293 34.68 6.55 -18.96
N GLU A 294 35.52 7.06 -19.89
CA GLU A 294 36.37 6.23 -20.64
C GLU A 294 37.06 5.32 -19.65
N THR A 295 36.68 4.09 -19.68
CA THR A 295 37.35 2.86 -19.24
C THR A 295 36.45 1.96 -18.41
N ALA A 296 35.29 1.62 -18.94
CA ALA A 296 34.94 0.21 -19.00
C ALA A 296 35.31 -0.25 -20.41
N PRO A 297 35.92 -1.45 -20.62
CA PRO A 297 36.13 -1.95 -21.95
C PRO A 297 34.77 -1.93 -22.63
N GLU A 298 34.69 -1.11 -23.66
CA GLU A 298 33.57 -1.01 -24.56
C GLU A 298 33.35 -2.44 -25.11
N VAL A 299 32.51 -3.22 -24.41
CA VAL A 299 31.76 -4.24 -25.11
C VAL A 299 30.96 -3.40 -26.09
N ARG A 300 31.48 -3.24 -27.26
CA ARG A 300 30.78 -2.79 -28.46
C ARG A 300 29.61 -3.75 -28.67
N THR A 301 28.59 -3.61 -27.84
CA THR A 301 27.24 -3.85 -28.30
C THR A 301 26.99 -2.72 -29.27
N ASP A 302 27.07 -3.05 -30.53
CA ASP A 302 26.62 -2.23 -31.64
C ASP A 302 25.13 -1.97 -31.43
N THR A 303 24.84 -1.08 -30.47
CA THR A 303 23.50 -0.61 -30.16
C THR A 303 23.19 0.49 -31.15
N SER A 304 22.98 0.07 -32.38
CA SER A 304 22.10 0.81 -33.25
C SER A 304 20.73 0.90 -32.51
N ARG A 305 20.49 2.02 -31.86
CA ARG A 305 19.31 2.37 -31.12
C ARG A 305 17.90 2.12 -31.73
N PRO A 306 17.76 1.70 -33.02
CA PRO A 306 16.44 1.38 -33.56
C PRO A 306 15.77 0.17 -32.95
N ALA A 307 16.54 -0.75 -32.30
CA ALA A 307 15.96 -1.95 -31.69
C ALA A 307 15.40 -1.74 -30.26
N GLN A 308 15.75 -0.62 -29.60
CA GLN A 308 15.23 -0.30 -28.26
C GLN A 308 13.89 0.43 -28.27
N ASP A 309 13.47 0.98 -29.41
CA ASP A 309 12.23 1.74 -29.53
C ASP A 309 11.00 0.87 -29.83
N LYS A 310 11.21 -0.41 -30.09
CA LYS A 310 10.12 -1.35 -30.40
C LYS A 310 10.30 -2.67 -29.68
N LEU A 311 9.24 -3.11 -29.03
CA LEU A 311 9.08 -4.47 -28.53
C LEU A 311 8.13 -5.18 -29.49
N GLY A 312 8.65 -5.99 -30.41
CA GLY A 312 7.86 -6.40 -31.55
C GLY A 312 7.43 -5.16 -32.34
N ASP A 313 6.11 -4.94 -32.46
CA ASP A 313 5.53 -3.76 -33.09
C ASP A 313 5.19 -2.63 -32.09
N ILE A 314 5.59 -2.74 -30.81
CA ILE A 314 5.27 -1.73 -29.80
C ILE A 314 6.18 -0.51 -29.96
N ASP A 315 5.59 0.63 -30.26
CA ASP A 315 6.28 1.92 -30.37
C ASP A 315 6.44 2.59 -29.00
N PHE A 316 7.68 2.74 -28.55
CA PHE A 316 8.03 3.39 -27.28
C PHE A 316 8.25 4.90 -27.38
N SER A 317 8.11 5.49 -28.58
CA SER A 317 8.40 6.91 -28.81
C SER A 317 7.50 7.87 -28.04
N GLY A 318 6.33 7.40 -27.57
CA GLY A 318 5.35 8.18 -26.80
C GLY A 318 5.71 8.40 -25.34
N GLY A 319 6.93 8.09 -24.87
CA GLY A 319 7.34 8.18 -23.48
C GLY A 319 6.62 7.17 -22.58
N THR A 320 6.63 7.38 -21.26
CA THR A 320 6.11 6.42 -20.27
C THR A 320 4.61 6.11 -20.47
N VAL A 321 3.81 7.07 -20.92
CA VAL A 321 2.37 6.86 -21.16
C VAL A 321 2.18 6.08 -22.47
N GLY A 322 2.88 6.45 -23.52
CA GLY A 322 2.86 5.75 -24.81
C GLY A 322 3.24 4.27 -24.65
N PHE A 323 4.31 3.99 -23.94
CA PHE A 323 4.71 2.64 -23.59
C PHE A 323 3.60 1.83 -22.89
N ARG A 324 2.97 2.40 -21.86
CA ARG A 324 1.90 1.70 -21.10
C ARG A 324 0.69 1.41 -21.97
N MET A 325 0.32 2.37 -22.83
CA MET A 325 -0.79 2.20 -23.77
C MET A 325 -0.48 1.14 -24.84
N ALA A 326 0.76 1.11 -25.32
CA ALA A 326 1.21 0.11 -26.28
C ALA A 326 1.16 -1.31 -25.66
N VAL A 327 1.70 -1.49 -24.45
CA VAL A 327 1.61 -2.76 -23.70
C VAL A 327 0.16 -3.17 -23.43
N ALA A 328 -0.70 -2.20 -23.07
CA ALA A 328 -2.12 -2.47 -22.84
C ALA A 328 -2.85 -2.90 -24.12
N ARG A 329 -2.49 -2.34 -25.27
CA ARG A 329 -3.05 -2.71 -26.58
C ARG A 329 -2.63 -4.13 -26.96
N GLU A 330 -1.35 -4.44 -26.85
CA GLU A 330 -0.83 -5.78 -27.10
C GLU A 330 -1.50 -6.83 -26.20
N ALA A 331 -1.63 -6.50 -24.90
CA ALA A 331 -2.35 -7.37 -23.97
C ALA A 331 -3.82 -7.57 -24.37
N ALA A 332 -4.48 -6.54 -24.90
CA ALA A 332 -5.87 -6.62 -25.34
C ALA A 332 -6.06 -7.51 -26.56
N GLU A 333 -5.05 -7.60 -27.43
CA GLU A 333 -5.07 -8.49 -28.62
C GLU A 333 -5.03 -9.97 -28.23
N ASP A 334 -4.37 -10.31 -27.12
CA ASP A 334 -4.34 -11.68 -26.56
C ASP A 334 -5.62 -12.06 -25.82
N ILE A 335 -6.44 -11.08 -25.42
CA ILE A 335 -7.66 -11.32 -24.63
C ILE A 335 -8.85 -11.59 -25.56
N GLN A 336 -8.86 -12.74 -26.21
CA GLN A 336 -9.92 -13.14 -27.14
C GLN A 336 -10.46 -14.53 -26.83
N GLY A 337 -11.69 -14.81 -27.25
CA GLY A 337 -12.31 -16.13 -27.08
C GLY A 337 -12.40 -16.56 -25.62
N VAL A 338 -11.86 -17.72 -25.30
CA VAL A 338 -11.84 -18.30 -23.95
C VAL A 338 -11.00 -17.46 -22.98
N HIS A 339 -9.95 -16.82 -23.46
CA HIS A 339 -9.06 -15.99 -22.64
C HIS A 339 -9.74 -14.71 -22.13
N LEU A 340 -10.80 -14.25 -22.81
CA LEU A 340 -11.62 -13.13 -22.32
C LEU A 340 -12.30 -13.48 -20.96
N TRP A 341 -12.69 -14.73 -20.77
CA TRP A 341 -13.37 -15.19 -19.56
C TRP A 341 -12.40 -15.63 -18.47
N PHE A 342 -11.38 -16.41 -18.85
CA PHE A 342 -10.47 -17.08 -17.92
C PHE A 342 -9.13 -16.38 -17.75
N GLY A 343 -8.73 -15.52 -18.69
CA GLY A 343 -7.40 -14.94 -18.76
C GLY A 343 -6.38 -15.87 -19.42
N ASN A 344 -5.13 -15.43 -19.38
CA ASN A 344 -3.97 -16.11 -19.97
C ASN A 344 -3.09 -16.82 -18.92
N GLY A 345 -3.50 -16.80 -17.65
CA GLY A 345 -2.70 -17.25 -16.52
C GLY A 345 -1.84 -16.13 -15.89
N THR A 346 -1.62 -16.25 -14.60
CA THR A 346 -0.97 -15.21 -13.78
C THR A 346 0.46 -14.94 -14.24
N ASN A 347 0.77 -13.65 -14.50
CA ASN A 347 2.10 -13.16 -14.88
C ASN A 347 2.70 -13.83 -16.14
N THR A 348 1.87 -14.08 -17.14
CA THR A 348 2.29 -14.78 -18.36
C THR A 348 2.63 -13.84 -19.52
N PHE A 349 2.27 -12.55 -19.43
CA PHE A 349 2.49 -11.59 -20.51
C PHE A 349 3.96 -11.54 -20.95
N GLY A 350 4.90 -11.35 -20.01
CA GLY A 350 6.32 -11.34 -20.34
C GLY A 350 6.84 -12.65 -20.92
N LEU A 351 6.25 -13.80 -20.55
CA LEU A 351 6.63 -15.10 -21.11
C LEU A 351 6.22 -15.28 -22.58
N ARG A 352 5.15 -14.59 -23.00
CA ARG A 352 4.64 -14.65 -24.37
C ARG A 352 5.27 -13.61 -25.29
N HIS A 353 5.62 -12.44 -24.71
CA HIS A 353 6.09 -11.27 -25.45
C HIS A 353 7.57 -10.93 -25.19
N GLU A 354 8.29 -11.72 -24.38
CA GLU A 354 9.71 -11.50 -24.12
C GLU A 354 10.52 -11.79 -25.36
N GLN A 355 11.25 -10.79 -25.85
CA GLN A 355 12.12 -10.96 -27.00
C GLN A 355 13.48 -11.54 -26.58
N PRO A 356 14.04 -12.51 -27.34
CA PRO A 356 15.39 -12.97 -27.14
C PRO A 356 16.40 -11.81 -27.26
N GLY A 357 17.18 -11.56 -26.22
CA GLY A 357 18.21 -10.50 -26.18
C GLY A 357 17.78 -9.21 -25.50
N SER A 358 16.50 -9.05 -25.11
CA SER A 358 16.01 -7.90 -24.34
C SER A 358 15.18 -8.36 -23.12
N PRO A 359 15.74 -9.17 -22.22
CA PRO A 359 15.02 -9.68 -21.06
C PRO A 359 14.60 -8.52 -20.16
N GLY A 360 13.32 -8.50 -19.80
CA GLY A 360 12.75 -7.58 -18.81
C GLY A 360 12.12 -6.30 -19.35
N VAL A 361 12.25 -5.95 -20.63
CA VAL A 361 11.63 -4.75 -21.20
C VAL A 361 10.11 -4.91 -21.37
N SER A 362 9.66 -6.13 -21.64
CA SER A 362 8.23 -6.46 -21.84
C SER A 362 7.58 -7.18 -20.65
N GLY A 363 8.30 -7.34 -19.55
CA GLY A 363 7.96 -8.34 -18.55
C GLY A 363 6.63 -8.14 -17.83
N HIS A 364 6.03 -6.93 -17.82
CA HIS A 364 4.87 -6.68 -16.96
C HIS A 364 3.88 -5.70 -17.58
N ILE A 365 2.61 -6.04 -17.50
CA ILE A 365 1.52 -5.09 -17.71
C ILE A 365 1.47 -4.18 -16.48
N ILE A 366 1.81 -2.89 -16.68
CA ILE A 366 1.94 -1.93 -15.57
C ILE A 366 0.57 -1.46 -15.08
N MET A 367 -0.45 -1.49 -15.94
CA MET A 367 -1.82 -1.08 -15.63
C MET A 367 -2.58 -2.24 -14.95
N LEU A 368 -2.83 -2.13 -13.66
CA LEU A 368 -3.46 -3.21 -12.88
C LEU A 368 -4.79 -3.73 -13.46
N PRO A 369 -5.75 -2.89 -13.89
CA PRO A 369 -6.99 -3.42 -14.47
C PRO A 369 -6.75 -4.28 -15.72
N VAL A 370 -5.82 -3.86 -16.58
CA VAL A 370 -5.45 -4.60 -17.79
C VAL A 370 -4.72 -5.89 -17.41
N GLN A 371 -3.83 -5.82 -16.44
CA GLN A 371 -3.13 -7.00 -15.92
C GLN A 371 -4.09 -8.05 -15.37
N ILE A 372 -5.07 -7.64 -14.53
CA ILE A 372 -6.05 -8.58 -13.98
C ILE A 372 -6.92 -9.18 -15.09
N LEU A 373 -7.33 -8.36 -16.06
CA LEU A 373 -8.09 -8.86 -17.20
C LEU A 373 -7.27 -9.83 -18.05
N TYR A 374 -5.99 -9.55 -18.24
CA TYR A 374 -5.09 -10.44 -18.96
C TYR A 374 -4.84 -11.75 -18.21
N ASP A 375 -4.53 -11.66 -16.91
CA ASP A 375 -4.13 -12.81 -16.10
C ASP A 375 -5.32 -13.73 -15.75
N ALA A 376 -6.50 -13.15 -15.44
CA ALA A 376 -7.63 -13.84 -14.84
C ALA A 376 -8.97 -13.64 -15.58
N GLY A 377 -8.98 -12.89 -16.68
CA GLY A 377 -10.17 -12.62 -17.48
C GLY A 377 -11.23 -11.77 -16.76
N ILE A 378 -12.41 -11.66 -17.40
CA ILE A 378 -13.56 -10.93 -16.84
C ILE A 378 -14.02 -11.54 -15.51
N VAL A 379 -13.96 -12.86 -15.36
CA VAL A 379 -14.36 -13.53 -14.10
C VAL A 379 -13.44 -13.13 -12.96
N GLY A 380 -12.11 -13.10 -13.17
CA GLY A 380 -11.15 -12.64 -12.17
C GLY A 380 -11.37 -11.17 -11.81
N LEU A 381 -11.62 -10.31 -12.80
CA LEU A 381 -11.91 -8.90 -12.58
C LEU A 381 -13.22 -8.71 -11.79
N ALA A 382 -14.25 -9.49 -12.06
CA ALA A 382 -15.52 -9.48 -11.33
C ALA A 382 -15.33 -9.93 -9.87
N ILE A 383 -14.55 -10.97 -9.60
CA ILE A 383 -14.24 -11.43 -8.24
C ILE A 383 -13.44 -10.37 -7.48
N LEU A 384 -12.45 -9.73 -8.12
CA LEU A 384 -11.69 -8.65 -7.49
C LEU A 384 -12.57 -7.43 -7.20
N SER A 385 -13.50 -7.09 -8.10
CA SER A 385 -14.50 -6.03 -7.88
C SER A 385 -15.44 -6.37 -6.72
N ALA A 386 -15.89 -7.62 -6.64
CA ALA A 386 -16.68 -8.12 -5.52
C ALA A 386 -15.90 -8.05 -4.20
N PHE A 387 -14.60 -8.38 -4.21
CA PHE A 387 -13.71 -8.19 -3.06
C PHE A 387 -13.71 -6.73 -2.60
N GLY A 388 -13.52 -5.77 -3.51
CA GLY A 388 -13.60 -4.34 -3.20
C GLY A 388 -14.94 -3.94 -2.57
N ALA A 389 -16.06 -4.45 -3.09
CA ALA A 389 -17.39 -4.20 -2.55
C ALA A 389 -17.58 -4.81 -1.14
N VAL A 390 -17.08 -6.04 -0.93
CA VAL A 390 -17.11 -6.70 0.39
C VAL A 390 -16.25 -5.92 1.39
N VAL A 391 -15.04 -5.50 1.01
CA VAL A 391 -14.20 -4.63 1.84
C VAL A 391 -14.96 -3.37 2.24
N TRP A 392 -15.56 -2.66 1.26
CA TRP A 392 -16.31 -1.43 1.52
C TRP A 392 -17.46 -1.63 2.52
N ARG A 393 -18.17 -2.73 2.44
CA ARG A 393 -19.26 -3.07 3.38
C ARG A 393 -18.77 -3.26 4.81
N HIS A 394 -17.54 -3.81 4.99
CA HIS A 394 -16.97 -4.10 6.30
C HIS A 394 -16.14 -2.94 6.88
N VAL A 395 -15.85 -1.89 6.09
CA VAL A 395 -15.21 -0.69 6.62
C VAL A 395 -16.16 0.02 7.60
N PRO A 396 -15.75 0.23 8.87
CA PRO A 396 -16.52 0.97 9.84
C PRO A 396 -16.92 2.35 9.33
N TRP A 397 -18.15 2.78 9.53
CA TRP A 397 -18.68 4.01 8.95
C TRP A 397 -17.82 5.25 9.27
N ARG A 398 -17.17 5.26 10.42
CA ARG A 398 -16.25 6.33 10.85
C ARG A 398 -14.97 6.40 10.02
N ARG A 399 -14.55 5.27 9.43
CA ARG A 399 -13.36 5.15 8.58
C ARG A 399 -13.67 5.27 7.09
N ARG A 400 -14.94 5.31 6.70
CA ARG A 400 -15.34 5.43 5.29
C ARG A 400 -14.76 6.65 4.56
N PRO A 401 -14.63 7.85 5.18
CA PRO A 401 -14.01 8.97 4.49
C PRO A 401 -12.57 8.69 4.04
N ILE A 402 -11.76 8.12 4.94
CA ILE A 402 -10.38 7.77 4.60
C ILE A 402 -10.31 6.54 3.70
N ALA A 403 -11.19 5.57 3.86
CA ALA A 403 -11.27 4.43 2.96
C ALA A 403 -11.65 4.84 1.53
N ALA A 404 -12.58 5.79 1.36
CA ALA A 404 -12.91 6.37 0.07
C ALA A 404 -11.70 7.08 -0.58
N ALA A 405 -10.97 7.88 0.21
CA ALA A 405 -9.76 8.55 -0.24
C ALA A 405 -8.68 7.57 -0.69
N ILE A 406 -8.41 6.54 0.11
CA ILE A 406 -7.42 5.50 -0.22
C ILE A 406 -7.88 4.68 -1.43
N ALA A 407 -9.16 4.31 -1.53
CA ALA A 407 -9.69 3.60 -2.69
C ALA A 407 -9.55 4.42 -3.98
N ALA A 408 -9.93 5.71 -3.95
CA ALA A 408 -9.78 6.61 -5.10
C ALA A 408 -8.30 6.74 -5.50
N THR A 409 -7.42 6.97 -4.54
CA THR A 409 -5.97 7.04 -4.75
C THR A 409 -5.43 5.73 -5.33
N PHE A 410 -5.85 4.57 -4.77
CA PHE A 410 -5.43 3.26 -5.26
C PHE A 410 -5.89 3.02 -6.70
N ILE A 411 -7.15 3.33 -7.03
CA ILE A 411 -7.68 3.18 -8.39
C ILE A 411 -6.89 4.04 -9.37
N ALA A 412 -6.64 5.32 -9.03
CA ALA A 412 -5.84 6.20 -9.89
C ALA A 412 -4.39 5.71 -10.02
N ALA A 413 -3.76 5.30 -8.93
CA ALA A 413 -2.41 4.73 -8.99
C ALA A 413 -2.38 3.42 -9.79
N ALA A 414 -3.38 2.56 -9.65
CA ALA A 414 -3.49 1.27 -10.32
C ALA A 414 -3.62 1.38 -11.85
N THR A 415 -4.15 2.51 -12.37
CA THR A 415 -4.16 2.77 -13.82
C THR A 415 -2.77 3.11 -14.36
N LEU A 416 -1.81 3.41 -13.50
CA LEU A 416 -0.48 3.90 -13.87
C LEU A 416 0.67 3.05 -13.32
N THR A 417 0.42 2.24 -12.30
CA THR A 417 1.41 1.32 -11.72
C THR A 417 0.72 0.16 -11.02
N SER A 418 1.31 -1.02 -11.08
CA SER A 418 0.77 -2.21 -10.42
C SER A 418 1.30 -2.29 -9.00
N MET A 419 0.52 -1.78 -8.02
CA MET A 419 0.89 -1.77 -6.59
C MET A 419 0.30 -2.92 -5.78
N PHE A 420 -0.56 -3.70 -6.39
CA PHE A 420 -1.34 -4.75 -5.73
C PHE A 420 -0.49 -5.83 -5.04
N TRP A 421 0.73 -6.01 -5.51
CA TRP A 421 1.69 -7.04 -5.06
C TRP A 421 2.52 -6.64 -3.83
N PHE A 422 2.32 -5.43 -3.29
CA PHE A 422 3.13 -4.92 -2.19
C PHE A 422 2.39 -5.04 -0.86
N SER A 423 3.06 -5.56 0.14
CA SER A 423 2.51 -5.78 1.48
C SER A 423 1.94 -4.51 2.15
N VAL A 424 2.44 -3.32 1.78
CA VAL A 424 1.92 -2.03 2.28
C VAL A 424 0.43 -1.85 2.00
N VAL A 425 -0.07 -2.28 0.84
CA VAL A 425 -1.49 -2.18 0.48
C VAL A 425 -2.34 -3.00 1.44
N TRP A 426 -1.88 -4.19 1.80
CA TRP A 426 -2.59 -5.12 2.69
C TRP A 426 -2.55 -4.67 4.14
N ILE A 427 -1.43 -4.05 4.57
CA ILE A 427 -1.33 -3.43 5.90
C ILE A 427 -2.33 -2.28 6.03
N ILE A 428 -2.43 -1.42 5.02
CA ILE A 428 -3.36 -0.30 4.99
C ILE A 428 -4.80 -0.80 4.97
N LEU A 429 -5.10 -1.83 4.16
CA LEU A 429 -6.41 -2.45 4.10
C LEU A 429 -6.83 -3.03 5.46
N ALA A 430 -5.93 -3.76 6.13
CA ALA A 430 -6.19 -4.27 7.49
C ALA A 430 -6.45 -3.13 8.48
N SER A 431 -5.69 -2.02 8.37
CA SER A 431 -5.90 -0.83 9.19
C SER A 431 -7.29 -0.21 8.97
N LEU A 432 -7.80 -0.20 7.73
CA LEU A 432 -9.13 0.32 7.41
C LEU A 432 -10.26 -0.55 7.96
N LEU A 433 -10.07 -1.86 7.98
CA LEU A 433 -11.05 -2.85 8.43
C LEU A 433 -11.11 -3.02 9.95
N ARG A 434 -10.19 -2.41 10.68
CA ARG A 434 -10.12 -2.50 12.14
C ARG A 434 -11.41 -1.98 12.79
N PRO A 435 -12.02 -2.74 13.75
CA PRO A 435 -13.17 -2.29 14.50
C PRO A 435 -12.85 -1.00 15.29
N SER A 436 -13.84 -0.15 15.50
CA SER A 436 -13.65 1.02 16.37
C SER A 436 -13.77 0.57 17.83
N SER A 437 -12.95 1.14 18.73
CA SER A 437 -12.96 0.80 20.15
C SER A 437 -14.32 1.03 20.85
N ARG A 438 -15.23 1.79 20.21
CA ARG A 438 -16.59 2.00 20.69
C ARG A 438 -17.56 0.90 20.26
N ASP A 439 -17.31 0.31 19.08
CA ASP A 439 -18.16 -0.79 18.59
C ASP A 439 -17.95 -2.05 19.46
N GLU A 440 -16.72 -2.24 20.00
CA GLU A 440 -16.42 -3.31 20.98
C GLU A 440 -17.15 -3.08 22.32
N GLY A 441 -17.31 -1.81 22.74
CA GLY A 441 -18.03 -1.46 23.97
C GLY A 441 -19.54 -1.62 23.85
N GLU A 442 -20.12 -1.37 22.68
CA GLU A 442 -21.55 -1.55 22.40
C GLU A 442 -21.92 -3.03 22.26
N THR A 443 -21.13 -3.80 21.48
CA THR A 443 -21.31 -5.27 21.37
C THR A 443 -21.10 -5.99 22.69
N GLY A 444 -20.14 -5.55 23.52
CA GLY A 444 -19.93 -6.09 24.86
C GLY A 444 -21.08 -5.78 25.80
N ARG A 445 -21.72 -4.61 25.68
CA ARG A 445 -22.93 -4.24 26.49
C ARG A 445 -24.16 -4.98 26.00
N GLU A 446 -24.39 -5.10 24.71
CA GLU A 446 -25.50 -5.89 24.16
C GLU A 446 -25.35 -7.37 24.50
N ALA A 447 -24.15 -7.94 24.44
CA ALA A 447 -23.90 -9.31 24.86
C ALA A 447 -24.14 -9.49 26.37
N ALA A 448 -23.72 -8.54 27.19
CA ALA A 448 -23.99 -8.55 28.66
C ALA A 448 -25.46 -8.37 28.97
N GLN A 449 -26.19 -7.54 28.24
CA GLN A 449 -27.63 -7.37 28.39
C GLN A 449 -28.41 -8.61 27.99
N ASN A 450 -28.04 -9.25 26.87
CA ASN A 450 -28.70 -10.49 26.44
C ASN A 450 -28.47 -11.64 27.44
N VAL A 451 -27.29 -11.73 28.07
CA VAL A 451 -27.00 -12.73 29.10
C VAL A 451 -27.87 -12.47 30.37
N VAL A 452 -28.11 -11.22 30.71
CA VAL A 452 -28.95 -10.84 31.83
C VAL A 452 -30.45 -11.10 31.54
N GLU A 453 -30.87 -10.89 30.28
CA GLU A 453 -32.25 -11.16 29.85
C GLU A 453 -32.54 -12.66 29.70
N GLU A 454 -31.55 -13.48 29.24
CA GLU A 454 -31.72 -14.93 29.09
C GLU A 454 -31.67 -15.70 30.41
N HIS A 455 -31.06 -15.15 31.48
CA HIS A 455 -30.98 -15.80 32.79
C HIS A 455 -31.37 -14.87 33.95
N PRO A 456 -32.62 -14.38 34.04
CA PRO A 456 -33.06 -13.56 35.14
C PRO A 456 -33.02 -14.27 36.52
N SER A 457 -33.09 -15.62 36.51
CA SER A 457 -33.07 -16.43 37.73
C SER A 457 -31.67 -16.66 38.34
N ALA A 458 -30.60 -16.36 37.65
CA ALA A 458 -29.24 -16.57 38.15
C ALA A 458 -28.79 -15.48 39.15
N LEU A 459 -29.46 -14.34 39.20
CA LEU A 459 -29.15 -13.23 40.11
C LEU A 459 -29.88 -13.32 41.48
N GLU A 460 -30.94 -14.10 41.60
CA GLU A 460 -31.65 -14.25 42.87
C GLU A 460 -30.97 -15.22 43.87
N THR A 461 -29.99 -16.03 43.40
CA THR A 461 -29.35 -17.05 44.26
C THR A 461 -28.06 -16.57 44.94
N THR A 462 -27.53 -15.39 44.59
CA THR A 462 -26.41 -14.78 45.32
C THR A 462 -26.97 -13.69 46.25
N GLY A 463 -27.57 -14.16 47.37
CA GLY A 463 -27.96 -13.28 48.47
C GLY A 463 -26.75 -12.58 49.10
N ILE A 464 -26.41 -11.41 48.56
CA ILE A 464 -25.53 -10.46 49.25
C ILE A 464 -26.44 -9.61 50.11
N GLU A 465 -26.56 -10.02 51.40
CA GLU A 465 -27.10 -9.15 52.46
C GLU A 465 -26.32 -7.84 52.46
N ARG A 466 -27.09 -6.74 52.32
CA ARG A 466 -26.54 -5.39 52.54
C ARG A 466 -26.22 -5.24 54.01
N ILE A 467 -24.98 -5.06 54.35
CA ILE A 467 -24.54 -4.39 55.60
C ILE A 467 -24.06 -2.99 55.20
#